data_1523069d08f6fae592a92a7d16441ca8
#
_entry.id   1523069d08f6fae592a92a7d16441ca8
#
_cell.length_a   1.000
_cell.length_b   1.000
_cell.length_c   1.000
_cell.angle_alpha   90.00
_cell.angle_beta   90.00
_cell.angle_gamma   90.00
#
_symmetry.space_group_name_H-M   'P 1'
#
loop_
_entity.id
_entity.type
_entity.pdbx_description
1 polymer ?
#
loop_
_entity_poly.entity_id
_entity_poly.type
_entity_poly.pdbx_seq_one_letter_code
_entity_poly.pdbx_strand_id
1 'polypeptide(L)'
;SWGGARFMGTFNDQNQFAFFIFTMMLVLFMGDRRKAIYTAKTRIGFWGMFLLGVFLIGKAKSTGMFVGLLVFFCVLIGQLFWDRCCHSKRKKLWWIGGAVFVVLLAVGVYRILPGADFEVSQTSYTLFSRIQQKLWKLANGNLYDLLYDRSAERLVLEPQYLLYGAGEGFFERFIPHDGFEQLLSPGVFDVFHVNEIHSSFFDVWFSYGIIPTAVLVYWIVRNVIRCDRAQRAAVLALLAESFTLMNCRQPFFWFLIVMAGM
;
A
#
# COMPACT_ATOMS: atom_id res chain seq x y z
N SER A 1 -9.89 0.84 -24.10
CA SER A 1 -9.54 -0.39 -23.38
C SER A 1 -8.17 -0.20 -22.78
N TRP A 2 -8.06 -0.12 -21.50
CA TRP A 2 -6.80 -0.08 -20.77
C TRP A 2 -6.06 -1.42 -21.00
N GLY A 3 -5.10 -1.37 -21.88
CA GLY A 3 -4.49 -2.53 -22.51
C GLY A 3 -3.91 -3.55 -21.55
N GLY A 4 -4.03 -4.78 -21.93
CA GLY A 4 -3.51 -5.97 -21.28
C GLY A 4 -4.37 -6.43 -20.12
N ALA A 5 -5.04 -7.56 -20.29
CA ALA A 5 -6.03 -8.13 -19.39
C ALA A 5 -5.57 -8.16 -17.91
N ARG A 6 -5.95 -7.14 -17.13
CA ARG A 6 -5.88 -7.17 -15.67
C ARG A 6 -7.17 -7.81 -15.17
N PHE A 7 -7.03 -8.76 -14.27
CA PHE A 7 -8.19 -9.45 -13.72
C PHE A 7 -8.89 -8.55 -12.69
N MET A 8 -10.19 -8.36 -12.85
CA MET A 8 -11.03 -7.55 -11.94
C MET A 8 -12.24 -8.32 -11.39
N GLY A 9 -12.40 -9.59 -11.75
CA GLY A 9 -13.54 -10.39 -11.31
C GLY A 9 -14.87 -9.74 -11.71
N THR A 10 -15.79 -9.60 -10.76
CA THR A 10 -17.09 -8.92 -10.90
C THR A 10 -17.02 -7.43 -10.54
N PHE A 11 -15.85 -6.89 -10.22
CA PHE A 11 -15.66 -5.48 -9.87
C PHE A 11 -15.43 -4.63 -11.12
N ASN A 12 -15.81 -3.37 -11.07
CA ASN A 12 -15.60 -2.43 -12.17
C ASN A 12 -14.14 -1.95 -12.26
N ASP A 13 -13.39 -2.08 -11.17
CA ASP A 13 -11.97 -1.69 -11.07
C ASP A 13 -11.13 -2.81 -10.46
N GLN A 14 -9.97 -3.07 -11.06
CA GLN A 14 -9.04 -4.11 -10.62
C GLN A 14 -8.38 -3.80 -9.27
N ASN A 15 -8.23 -2.53 -8.89
CA ASN A 15 -7.67 -2.18 -7.58
C ASN A 15 -8.71 -2.42 -6.48
N GLN A 16 -10.01 -2.14 -6.76
CA GLN A 16 -11.10 -2.47 -5.83
C GLN A 16 -11.20 -3.99 -5.63
N PHE A 17 -11.11 -4.77 -6.70
CA PHE A 17 -11.04 -6.22 -6.60
C PHE A 17 -9.86 -6.69 -5.75
N ALA A 18 -8.65 -6.18 -6.05
CA ALA A 18 -7.44 -6.53 -5.32
C ALA A 18 -7.52 -6.12 -3.83
N PHE A 19 -8.09 -4.95 -3.54
CA PHE A 19 -8.32 -4.48 -2.18
C PHE A 19 -9.29 -5.39 -1.42
N PHE A 20 -10.39 -5.78 -2.04
CA PHE A 20 -11.35 -6.72 -1.44
C PHE A 20 -10.67 -8.06 -1.09
N ILE A 21 -9.92 -8.65 -2.03
CA ILE A 21 -9.18 -9.90 -1.77
C ILE A 21 -8.17 -9.72 -0.65
N PHE A 22 -7.41 -8.62 -0.67
CA PHE A 22 -6.41 -8.31 0.35
C PHE A 22 -7.04 -8.18 1.75
N THR A 23 -8.13 -7.42 1.87
CA THR A 23 -8.84 -7.27 3.15
C THR A 23 -9.42 -8.59 3.64
N MET A 24 -9.98 -9.43 2.76
CA MET A 24 -10.44 -10.76 3.13
C MET A 24 -9.30 -11.66 3.64
N MET A 25 -8.12 -11.61 3.02
CA MET A 25 -6.93 -12.31 3.52
C MET A 25 -6.53 -11.85 4.92
N LEU A 26 -6.55 -10.54 5.18
CA LEU A 26 -6.24 -9.98 6.49
C LEU A 26 -7.29 -10.38 7.54
N VAL A 27 -8.58 -10.35 7.19
CA VAL A 27 -9.67 -10.82 8.07
C VAL A 27 -9.49 -12.30 8.41
N LEU A 28 -9.23 -13.15 7.42
CA LEU A 28 -8.96 -14.56 7.63
C LEU A 28 -7.76 -14.76 8.56
N PHE A 29 -6.70 -14.03 8.36
CA PHE A 29 -5.49 -14.10 9.20
C PHE A 29 -5.78 -13.68 10.65
N MET A 30 -6.51 -12.59 10.84
CA MET A 30 -6.88 -12.10 12.18
C MET A 30 -7.86 -13.05 12.89
N GLY A 31 -8.84 -13.59 12.16
CA GLY A 31 -9.83 -14.53 12.69
C GLY A 31 -9.21 -15.88 13.04
N ASP A 32 -8.24 -16.32 12.27
CA ASP A 32 -7.52 -17.57 12.45
C ASP A 32 -6.83 -17.65 13.81
N ARG A 33 -6.18 -16.57 14.22
CA ARG A 33 -5.43 -16.50 15.49
C ARG A 33 -6.28 -16.55 16.75
N ARG A 34 -7.56 -16.24 16.67
CA ARG A 34 -8.49 -16.26 17.81
C ARG A 34 -9.05 -17.66 18.11
N LYS A 35 -8.90 -18.62 17.20
CA LYS A 35 -9.41 -19.98 17.38
C LYS A 35 -8.29 -20.94 17.78
N ALA A 36 -8.31 -21.36 19.05
CA ALA A 36 -7.34 -22.32 19.62
C ALA A 36 -7.46 -23.76 19.06
N ILE A 37 -8.43 -24.04 18.20
CA ILE A 37 -8.73 -25.40 17.72
C ILE A 37 -8.39 -25.51 16.23
N TYR A 38 -7.14 -25.86 15.93
CA TYR A 38 -6.74 -26.17 14.56
C TYR A 38 -6.58 -27.66 14.35
N THR A 39 -7.43 -28.23 13.48
CA THR A 39 -7.13 -29.47 12.81
C THR A 39 -6.17 -29.22 11.64
N ALA A 40 -5.38 -30.24 11.25
CA ALA A 40 -4.49 -30.14 10.08
C ALA A 40 -5.25 -29.71 8.81
N LYS A 41 -6.50 -30.16 8.65
CA LYS A 41 -7.39 -29.81 7.53
C LYS A 41 -7.71 -28.31 7.47
N THR A 42 -8.03 -27.68 8.61
CA THR A 42 -8.34 -26.24 8.65
C THR A 42 -7.10 -25.40 8.34
N ARG A 43 -5.91 -25.84 8.77
CA ARG A 43 -4.65 -25.18 8.47
C ARG A 43 -4.31 -25.24 6.98
N ILE A 44 -4.50 -26.40 6.33
CA ILE A 44 -4.30 -26.55 4.88
C ILE A 44 -5.29 -25.66 4.12
N GLY A 45 -6.57 -25.65 4.52
CA GLY A 45 -7.59 -24.78 3.92
C GLY A 45 -7.23 -23.29 4.04
N PHE A 46 -6.78 -22.86 5.21
CA PHE A 46 -6.32 -21.49 5.44
C PHE A 46 -5.18 -21.09 4.49
N TRP A 47 -4.11 -21.88 4.44
CA TRP A 47 -2.98 -21.58 3.56
C TRP A 47 -3.36 -21.65 2.07
N GLY A 48 -4.25 -22.58 1.69
CA GLY A 48 -4.77 -22.66 0.34
C GLY A 48 -5.51 -21.38 -0.07
N MET A 49 -6.42 -20.89 0.78
CA MET A 49 -7.14 -19.64 0.56
C MET A 49 -6.20 -18.42 0.54
N PHE A 50 -5.20 -18.41 1.41
CA PHE A 50 -4.21 -17.34 1.46
C PHE A 50 -3.37 -17.28 0.18
N LEU A 51 -2.87 -18.41 -0.29
CA LEU A 51 -2.11 -18.52 -1.54
C LEU A 51 -2.96 -18.15 -2.76
N LEU A 52 -4.23 -18.57 -2.76
CA LEU A 52 -5.19 -18.16 -3.80
C LEU A 52 -5.35 -16.63 -3.82
N GLY A 53 -5.45 -15.99 -2.64
CA GLY A 53 -5.53 -14.53 -2.53
C GLY A 53 -4.29 -13.85 -3.10
N VAL A 54 -3.09 -14.31 -2.77
CA VAL A 54 -1.82 -13.80 -3.34
C VAL A 54 -1.82 -13.94 -4.86
N PHE A 55 -2.24 -15.09 -5.38
CA PHE A 55 -2.34 -15.33 -6.82
C PHE A 55 -3.32 -14.37 -7.50
N LEU A 56 -4.50 -14.15 -6.91
CA LEU A 56 -5.53 -13.25 -7.45
C LEU A 56 -5.06 -11.78 -7.46
N ILE A 57 -4.40 -11.33 -6.39
CA ILE A 57 -3.76 -10.00 -6.34
C ILE A 57 -2.70 -9.88 -7.44
N GLY A 58 -1.92 -10.95 -7.67
CA GLY A 58 -0.96 -11.02 -8.77
C GLY A 58 -1.62 -10.84 -10.14
N LYS A 59 -2.75 -11.48 -10.36
CA LYS A 59 -3.53 -11.34 -11.61
C LYS A 59 -4.15 -9.95 -11.77
N ALA A 60 -4.54 -9.30 -10.69
CA ALA A 60 -5.04 -7.93 -10.71
C ALA A 60 -3.93 -6.90 -11.01
N LYS A 61 -2.65 -7.27 -10.87
CA LYS A 61 -1.48 -6.41 -11.10
C LYS A 61 -1.55 -5.09 -10.30
N SER A 62 -2.10 -5.14 -9.09
CA SER A 62 -2.21 -3.97 -8.22
C SER A 62 -0.93 -3.79 -7.41
N THR A 63 -0.14 -2.78 -7.75
CA THR A 63 1.13 -2.52 -7.05
C THR A 63 0.93 -2.08 -5.60
N GLY A 64 -0.15 -1.37 -5.29
CA GLY A 64 -0.48 -0.97 -3.90
C GLY A 64 -0.69 -2.17 -2.99
N MET A 65 -1.46 -3.17 -3.47
CA MET A 65 -1.69 -4.41 -2.72
C MET A 65 -0.40 -5.21 -2.52
N PHE A 66 0.53 -5.17 -3.48
CA PHE A 66 1.86 -5.78 -3.30
C PHE A 66 2.68 -5.09 -2.21
N VAL A 67 2.62 -3.76 -2.12
CA VAL A 67 3.23 -3.02 -1.01
C VAL A 67 2.62 -3.46 0.32
N GLY A 68 1.30 -3.56 0.40
CA GLY A 68 0.60 -4.07 1.58
C GLY A 68 1.04 -5.49 1.95
N LEU A 69 1.08 -6.42 1.00
CA LEU A 69 1.56 -7.79 1.22
C LEU A 69 3.03 -7.83 1.66
N LEU A 70 3.88 -7.02 1.03
CA LEU A 70 5.29 -6.92 1.40
C LEU A 70 5.44 -6.47 2.85
N VAL A 71 4.75 -5.40 3.25
CA VAL A 71 4.76 -4.90 4.63
C VAL A 71 4.22 -5.96 5.59
N PHE A 72 3.13 -6.65 5.23
CA PHE A 72 2.57 -7.73 6.03
C PHE A 72 3.61 -8.82 6.34
N PHE A 73 4.26 -9.33 5.31
CA PHE A 73 5.28 -10.36 5.48
C PHE A 73 6.53 -9.86 6.19
N CYS A 74 6.99 -8.64 5.88
CA CYS A 74 8.14 -8.05 6.57
C CYS A 74 7.89 -7.91 8.08
N VAL A 75 6.70 -7.42 8.46
CA VAL A 75 6.35 -7.28 9.89
C VAL A 75 6.25 -8.64 10.56
N LEU A 76 5.61 -9.64 9.93
CA LEU A 76 5.52 -11.00 10.48
C LEU A 76 6.89 -11.66 10.65
N ILE A 77 7.72 -11.61 9.61
CA ILE A 77 9.08 -12.15 9.64
C ILE A 77 9.91 -11.41 10.69
N GLY A 78 9.82 -10.08 10.74
CA GLY A 78 10.49 -9.26 11.73
C GLY A 78 10.09 -9.62 13.16
N GLN A 79 8.81 -9.87 13.43
CA GLN A 79 8.32 -10.31 14.72
C GLN A 79 8.85 -11.71 15.10
N LEU A 80 8.80 -12.65 14.16
CA LEU A 80 9.33 -14.01 14.36
C LEU A 80 10.85 -13.97 14.61
N PHE A 81 11.55 -13.14 13.86
CA PHE A 81 12.99 -12.94 14.02
C PHE A 81 13.31 -12.34 15.38
N TRP A 82 12.59 -11.28 15.78
CA TRP A 82 12.76 -10.65 17.09
C TRP A 82 12.57 -11.63 18.23
N ASP A 83 11.50 -12.43 18.19
CA ASP A 83 11.23 -13.45 19.22
C ASP A 83 12.36 -14.48 19.30
N ARG A 84 12.89 -14.90 18.15
CA ARG A 84 14.05 -15.83 18.13
C ARG A 84 15.34 -15.18 18.62
N CYS A 85 15.59 -13.94 18.25
CA CYS A 85 16.77 -13.20 18.72
C CYS A 85 16.74 -12.95 20.24
N CYS A 86 15.57 -12.61 20.79
CA CYS A 86 15.43 -12.29 22.22
C CYS A 86 15.42 -13.52 23.11
N HIS A 87 14.78 -14.62 22.68
CA HIS A 87 14.51 -15.78 23.54
C HIS A 87 15.34 -17.04 23.22
N SER A 88 16.10 -17.06 22.12
CA SER A 88 16.90 -18.21 21.73
C SER A 88 18.28 -18.23 22.42
N LYS A 89 18.74 -19.42 22.79
CA LYS A 89 20.13 -19.64 23.23
C LYS A 89 21.17 -19.35 22.12
N ARG A 90 20.73 -19.36 20.85
CA ARG A 90 21.57 -19.13 19.67
C ARG A 90 21.39 -17.72 19.07
N LYS A 91 21.30 -16.69 19.91
CA LYS A 91 21.07 -15.29 19.48
C LYS A 91 21.99 -14.82 18.34
N LYS A 92 23.30 -15.11 18.45
CA LYS A 92 24.28 -14.70 17.43
C LYS A 92 23.97 -15.28 16.04
N LEU A 93 23.55 -16.53 15.97
CA LEU A 93 23.20 -17.18 14.69
C LEU A 93 21.99 -16.50 14.01
N TRP A 94 21.00 -16.10 14.81
CA TRP A 94 19.82 -15.38 14.30
C TRP A 94 20.18 -13.98 13.81
N TRP A 95 21.08 -13.26 14.50
CA TRP A 95 21.57 -11.96 14.03
C TRP A 95 22.33 -12.08 12.71
N ILE A 96 23.18 -13.09 12.57
CA ILE A 96 23.90 -13.37 11.31
C ILE A 96 22.89 -13.70 10.19
N GLY A 97 21.93 -14.60 10.47
CA GLY A 97 20.88 -14.95 9.50
C GLY A 97 20.06 -13.76 9.05
N GLY A 98 19.71 -12.86 9.98
CA GLY A 98 19.00 -11.62 9.66
C GLY A 98 19.83 -10.67 8.82
N ALA A 99 21.10 -10.49 9.14
CA ALA A 99 22.01 -9.66 8.34
C ALA A 99 22.16 -10.21 6.91
N VAL A 100 22.35 -11.53 6.78
CA VAL A 100 22.39 -12.19 5.45
C VAL A 100 21.08 -11.99 4.70
N PHE A 101 19.94 -12.15 5.36
CA PHE A 101 18.62 -11.92 4.73
C PHE A 101 18.47 -10.48 4.22
N VAL A 102 18.87 -9.48 5.02
CA VAL A 102 18.83 -8.06 4.61
C VAL A 102 19.75 -7.80 3.41
N VAL A 103 20.96 -8.39 3.40
CA VAL A 103 21.88 -8.26 2.26
C VAL A 103 21.30 -8.90 1.01
N LEU A 104 20.74 -10.12 1.12
CA LEU A 104 20.09 -10.79 -0.01
C LEU A 104 18.90 -10.00 -0.55
N LEU A 105 18.09 -9.41 0.35
CA LEU A 105 16.97 -8.55 -0.03
C LEU A 105 17.48 -7.28 -0.74
N ALA A 106 18.52 -6.65 -0.24
CA ALA A 106 19.14 -5.47 -0.85
C ALA A 106 19.71 -5.79 -2.25
N VAL A 107 20.41 -6.93 -2.39
CA VAL A 107 20.90 -7.41 -3.69
C VAL A 107 19.74 -7.71 -4.63
N GLY A 108 18.67 -8.36 -4.14
CA GLY A 108 17.45 -8.62 -4.90
C GLY A 108 16.80 -7.34 -5.41
N VAL A 109 16.63 -6.35 -4.54
CA VAL A 109 16.10 -5.03 -4.91
C VAL A 109 17.01 -4.35 -5.92
N TYR A 110 18.33 -4.35 -5.69
CA TYR A 110 19.30 -3.78 -6.62
C TYR A 110 19.24 -4.43 -8.02
N ARG A 111 19.03 -5.74 -8.09
CA ARG A 111 18.88 -6.48 -9.37
C ARG A 111 17.57 -6.15 -10.08
N ILE A 112 16.57 -5.71 -9.36
CA ILE A 112 15.24 -5.32 -9.89
C ILE A 112 15.24 -3.84 -10.31
N LEU A 113 16.10 -3.01 -9.72
CA LEU A 113 16.23 -1.61 -10.10
C LEU A 113 16.54 -1.49 -11.59
N PRO A 114 15.74 -0.72 -12.33
CA PRO A 114 16.01 -0.48 -13.75
C PRO A 114 17.29 0.34 -13.89
N GLY A 115 18.10 -0.02 -14.90
CA GLY A 115 19.28 0.77 -15.26
C GLY A 115 18.92 2.17 -15.76
N ALA A 116 19.94 3.01 -15.96
CA ALA A 116 19.78 4.38 -16.45
C ALA A 116 19.07 4.45 -17.82
N ASP A 117 19.25 3.41 -18.64
CA ASP A 117 18.67 3.30 -20.00
C ASP A 117 17.26 2.69 -20.00
N PHE A 118 16.59 2.65 -18.84
CA PHE A 118 15.24 2.10 -18.76
C PHE A 118 14.25 3.01 -19.47
N GLU A 119 13.85 2.62 -20.68
CA GLU A 119 12.73 3.27 -21.35
C GLU A 119 11.42 2.89 -20.67
N VAL A 120 10.69 3.92 -20.22
CA VAL A 120 9.34 3.79 -19.69
C VAL A 120 8.40 3.43 -20.84
N SER A 121 8.45 2.18 -21.28
CA SER A 121 7.55 1.68 -22.31
C SER A 121 6.12 1.66 -21.77
N GLN A 122 5.23 2.39 -22.43
CA GLN A 122 3.79 2.37 -22.12
C GLN A 122 3.14 1.00 -22.37
N THR A 123 3.85 0.06 -22.96
CA THR A 123 3.30 -1.19 -23.45
C THR A 123 3.58 -2.44 -22.61
N SER A 124 4.41 -2.36 -21.57
CA SER A 124 4.71 -3.55 -20.77
C SER A 124 3.76 -3.69 -19.57
N TYR A 125 2.81 -4.60 -19.71
CA TYR A 125 1.71 -4.80 -18.75
C TYR A 125 1.95 -5.94 -17.76
N THR A 126 3.19 -6.32 -17.50
CA THR A 126 3.50 -7.27 -16.43
C THR A 126 3.55 -6.56 -15.08
N LEU A 127 3.25 -7.27 -14.00
CA LEU A 127 3.41 -6.73 -12.65
C LEU A 127 4.85 -6.27 -12.41
N PHE A 128 5.82 -7.06 -12.89
CA PHE A 128 7.24 -6.77 -12.73
C PHE A 128 7.63 -5.44 -13.39
N SER A 129 7.22 -5.21 -14.64
CA SER A 129 7.49 -3.96 -15.35
C SER A 129 6.86 -2.75 -14.68
N ARG A 130 5.67 -2.92 -14.07
CA ARG A 130 5.03 -1.83 -13.28
C ARG A 130 5.79 -1.51 -12.00
N ILE A 131 6.34 -2.52 -11.32
CA ILE A 131 7.19 -2.31 -10.14
C ILE A 131 8.47 -1.59 -10.56
N GLN A 132 9.14 -2.04 -11.62
CA GLN A 132 10.33 -1.39 -12.15
C GLN A 132 10.07 0.07 -12.55
N GLN A 133 8.98 0.34 -13.24
CA GLN A 133 8.59 1.69 -13.64
C GLN A 133 8.38 2.62 -12.43
N LYS A 134 7.75 2.11 -11.35
CA LYS A 134 7.57 2.88 -10.12
C LYS A 134 8.89 3.09 -9.37
N LEU A 135 9.74 2.08 -9.31
CA LEU A 135 11.08 2.20 -8.72
C LEU A 135 11.94 3.19 -9.51
N TRP A 136 11.86 3.18 -10.83
CA TRP A 136 12.56 4.13 -11.67
C TRP A 136 12.10 5.57 -11.43
N LYS A 137 10.77 5.80 -11.38
CA LYS A 137 10.19 7.10 -11.04
C LYS A 137 10.63 7.57 -9.63
N LEU A 138 10.69 6.67 -8.65
CA LEU A 138 11.18 7.01 -7.31
C LEU A 138 12.67 7.38 -7.28
N ALA A 139 13.49 6.74 -8.12
CA ALA A 139 14.93 6.96 -8.15
C ALA A 139 15.33 8.17 -9.00
N ASN A 140 14.61 8.44 -10.09
CA ASN A 140 14.99 9.42 -11.11
C ASN A 140 13.95 10.55 -11.30
N GLY A 141 12.72 10.37 -10.81
CA GLY A 141 11.67 11.40 -10.84
C GLY A 141 11.88 12.47 -9.78
N ASN A 142 11.30 13.64 -10.01
CA ASN A 142 11.25 14.68 -8.99
C ASN A 142 10.01 14.50 -8.08
N LEU A 143 9.97 15.25 -6.97
CA LEU A 143 8.85 15.18 -6.02
C LEU A 143 7.51 15.54 -6.67
N TYR A 144 7.50 16.49 -7.60
CA TYR A 144 6.29 16.96 -8.28
C TYR A 144 5.70 15.88 -9.18
N ASP A 145 6.53 15.11 -9.90
CA ASP A 145 6.09 13.96 -10.71
C ASP A 145 5.40 12.89 -9.85
N LEU A 146 5.92 12.66 -8.64
CA LEU A 146 5.34 11.70 -7.70
C LEU A 146 3.99 12.17 -7.15
N LEU A 147 3.88 13.46 -6.83
CA LEU A 147 2.63 14.08 -6.40
C LEU A 147 1.59 14.03 -7.51
N TYR A 148 1.98 14.39 -8.74
CA TYR A 148 1.13 14.38 -9.91
C TYR A 148 0.61 12.96 -10.24
N ASP A 149 1.48 11.94 -10.19
CA ASP A 149 1.10 10.53 -10.40
C ASP A 149 0.02 10.04 -9.39
N ARG A 150 -0.17 10.77 -8.29
CA ARG A 150 -1.16 10.48 -7.24
C ARG A 150 -2.31 11.49 -7.18
N SER A 151 -2.38 12.41 -8.11
CA SER A 151 -3.29 13.56 -8.06
C SER A 151 -3.18 14.35 -6.75
N ALA A 152 -1.99 14.34 -6.16
CA ALA A 152 -1.67 14.99 -4.88
C ALA A 152 -0.98 16.36 -5.05
N GLU A 153 -0.83 16.87 -6.28
CA GLU A 153 -0.33 18.20 -6.61
C GLU A 153 -1.16 19.29 -5.92
N ARG A 154 -2.43 19.03 -5.67
CA ARG A 154 -3.36 19.93 -4.95
C ARG A 154 -2.88 20.31 -3.56
N LEU A 155 -2.15 19.42 -2.88
CA LEU A 155 -1.55 19.70 -1.57
C LEU A 155 -0.53 20.85 -1.64
N VAL A 156 0.11 21.02 -2.81
CA VAL A 156 1.10 22.07 -3.05
C VAL A 156 0.46 23.32 -3.64
N LEU A 157 -0.49 23.15 -4.55
CA LEU A 157 -1.16 24.25 -5.24
C LEU A 157 -2.13 25.00 -4.33
N GLU A 158 -2.79 24.29 -3.41
CA GLU A 158 -3.84 24.80 -2.55
C GLU A 158 -3.55 24.55 -1.06
N PRO A 159 -2.40 25.01 -0.52
CA PRO A 159 -1.91 24.65 0.81
C PRO A 159 -2.82 25.13 1.96
N GLN A 160 -3.68 26.12 1.72
CA GLN A 160 -4.65 26.60 2.69
C GLN A 160 -5.61 25.51 3.14
N TYR A 161 -5.96 24.57 2.25
CA TYR A 161 -6.87 23.47 2.59
C TYR A 161 -6.24 22.41 3.51
N LEU A 162 -4.91 22.41 3.65
CA LEU A 162 -4.26 21.56 4.64
C LEU A 162 -4.59 21.95 6.09
N LEU A 163 -5.01 23.22 6.33
CA LEU A 163 -5.39 23.69 7.66
C LEU A 163 -6.86 23.39 7.96
N TYR A 164 -7.77 23.82 7.13
CA TYR A 164 -9.21 23.77 7.40
C TYR A 164 -10.02 22.83 6.50
N GLY A 165 -9.37 22.23 5.50
CA GLY A 165 -9.99 21.29 4.57
C GLY A 165 -10.70 21.95 3.40
N ALA A 166 -10.66 21.29 2.25
CA ALA A 166 -11.34 21.70 1.04
C ALA A 166 -12.83 21.31 1.01
N GLY A 167 -13.22 20.44 1.93
CA GLY A 167 -14.50 19.74 1.90
C GLY A 167 -14.53 18.62 0.86
N GLU A 168 -15.47 17.71 1.01
CA GLU A 168 -15.74 16.70 0.00
C GLU A 168 -16.44 17.34 -1.21
N GLY A 169 -16.24 16.79 -2.40
CA GLY A 169 -16.91 17.26 -3.58
C GLY A 169 -16.16 17.00 -4.89
N PHE A 170 -16.56 17.72 -5.93
CA PHE A 170 -16.00 17.58 -7.26
C PHE A 170 -14.54 18.06 -7.30
N PHE A 171 -13.63 17.18 -7.62
CA PHE A 171 -12.21 17.48 -7.74
C PHE A 171 -11.87 18.30 -8.98
N GLU A 172 -12.77 18.43 -9.96
CA GLU A 172 -12.63 19.28 -11.15
C GLU A 172 -12.35 20.76 -10.83
N ARG A 173 -12.83 21.24 -9.67
CA ARG A 173 -12.54 22.61 -9.20
C ARG A 173 -11.07 22.86 -8.87
N PHE A 174 -10.28 21.80 -8.76
CA PHE A 174 -8.85 21.85 -8.45
C PHE A 174 -8.02 21.40 -9.64
N ILE A 175 -8.29 21.98 -10.82
CA ILE A 175 -7.48 21.75 -12.01
C ILE A 175 -6.09 22.35 -11.76
N PRO A 176 -5.00 21.63 -12.11
CA PRO A 176 -3.65 22.14 -11.97
C PRO A 176 -3.48 23.49 -12.68
N HIS A 177 -2.87 24.46 -12.01
CA HIS A 177 -2.55 25.76 -12.62
C HIS A 177 -1.34 25.63 -13.55
N ASP A 178 -1.29 26.47 -14.59
CA ASP A 178 -0.23 26.48 -15.61
C ASP A 178 1.20 26.52 -15.06
N GLY A 179 1.40 27.12 -13.89
CA GLY A 179 2.71 27.16 -13.23
C GLY A 179 3.22 25.82 -12.71
N PHE A 180 2.35 24.84 -12.49
CA PHE A 180 2.76 23.52 -11.98
C PHE A 180 3.38 22.65 -13.08
N GLU A 181 2.99 22.83 -14.32
CA GLU A 181 3.55 22.12 -15.48
C GLU A 181 5.05 22.31 -15.59
N GLN A 182 5.54 23.52 -15.26
CA GLN A 182 6.96 23.86 -15.29
C GLN A 182 7.80 23.12 -14.25
N LEU A 183 7.17 22.59 -13.20
CA LEU A 183 7.83 21.83 -12.13
C LEU A 183 7.90 20.35 -12.44
N LEU A 184 7.18 19.88 -13.43
CA LEU A 184 7.16 18.48 -13.85
C LEU A 184 8.32 18.17 -14.80
N SER A 185 8.74 16.92 -14.82
CA SER A 185 9.69 16.45 -15.81
C SER A 185 9.06 16.48 -17.22
N PRO A 186 9.84 16.72 -18.28
CA PRO A 186 9.32 16.75 -19.66
C PRO A 186 8.55 15.46 -20.00
N GLY A 187 7.36 15.61 -20.59
CA GLY A 187 6.49 14.51 -21.02
C GLY A 187 5.63 13.88 -19.92
N VAL A 188 5.64 14.40 -18.70
CA VAL A 188 4.76 13.91 -17.61
C VAL A 188 3.37 14.50 -17.71
N PHE A 189 3.23 15.71 -18.25
CA PHE A 189 1.97 16.44 -18.35
C PHE A 189 1.24 16.13 -19.66
N ASP A 190 0.61 14.96 -19.73
CA ASP A 190 -0.15 14.58 -20.95
C ASP A 190 -1.68 14.60 -20.77
N VAL A 191 -2.19 14.63 -19.54
CA VAL A 191 -3.64 14.58 -19.26
C VAL A 191 -3.99 15.35 -17.99
N PHE A 192 -5.01 16.19 -18.05
CA PHE A 192 -5.58 16.85 -16.87
C PHE A 192 -6.05 15.82 -15.84
N HIS A 193 -5.46 15.84 -14.67
CA HIS A 193 -5.87 15.00 -13.56
C HIS A 193 -7.10 15.60 -12.86
N VAL A 194 -8.26 15.19 -13.30
CA VAL A 194 -9.54 15.52 -12.65
C VAL A 194 -9.89 14.51 -11.55
N ASN A 195 -8.98 13.57 -11.29
CA ASN A 195 -9.22 12.44 -10.44
C ASN A 195 -9.05 12.75 -8.96
N GLU A 196 -9.63 11.90 -8.13
CA GLU A 196 -9.45 11.90 -6.68
C GLU A 196 -7.98 11.69 -6.29
N ILE A 197 -7.57 12.25 -5.16
CA ILE A 197 -6.23 12.01 -4.62
C ILE A 197 -6.06 10.51 -4.34
N HIS A 198 -5.10 9.88 -5.00
CA HIS A 198 -4.87 8.43 -4.93
C HIS A 198 -4.07 8.01 -3.69
N SER A 199 -4.42 8.57 -2.54
CA SER A 199 -3.89 8.23 -1.23
C SER A 199 -4.93 8.54 -0.18
N SER A 200 -5.34 7.56 0.61
CA SER A 200 -6.34 7.74 1.66
C SER A 200 -5.96 8.82 2.67
N PHE A 201 -4.70 8.90 3.06
CA PHE A 201 -4.26 9.88 4.05
C PHE A 201 -4.17 11.30 3.49
N PHE A 202 -3.66 11.45 2.28
CA PHE A 202 -3.60 12.76 1.63
C PHE A 202 -4.99 13.27 1.25
N ASP A 203 -5.89 12.39 0.81
CA ASP A 203 -7.27 12.75 0.53
C ASP A 203 -7.99 13.23 1.79
N VAL A 204 -7.88 12.49 2.90
CA VAL A 204 -8.47 12.89 4.18
C VAL A 204 -7.89 14.22 4.66
N TRP A 205 -6.57 14.39 4.57
CA TRP A 205 -5.93 15.63 5.00
C TRP A 205 -6.37 16.83 4.17
N PHE A 206 -6.39 16.70 2.86
CA PHE A 206 -6.83 17.77 1.97
C PHE A 206 -8.33 18.09 2.15
N SER A 207 -9.16 17.08 2.28
CA SER A 207 -10.62 17.25 2.38
C SER A 207 -11.08 17.79 3.73
N TYR A 208 -10.45 17.39 4.83
CA TYR A 208 -10.93 17.70 6.18
C TYR A 208 -10.00 18.62 6.98
N GLY A 209 -8.78 18.84 6.53
CA GLY A 209 -7.79 19.68 7.21
C GLY A 209 -7.05 18.98 8.35
N ILE A 210 -6.18 19.73 9.04
CA ILE A 210 -5.21 19.17 9.99
C ILE A 210 -5.87 18.60 11.27
N ILE A 211 -6.91 19.23 11.78
CA ILE A 211 -7.49 18.83 13.07
C ILE A 211 -8.21 17.48 12.98
N PRO A 212 -9.18 17.26 12.06
CA PRO A 212 -9.79 15.94 11.89
C PRO A 212 -8.80 14.86 11.52
N THR A 213 -7.81 15.19 10.68
CA THR A 213 -6.75 14.25 10.30
C THR A 213 -5.90 13.84 11.49
N ALA A 214 -5.53 14.78 12.37
CA ALA A 214 -4.77 14.47 13.58
C ALA A 214 -5.56 13.58 14.55
N VAL A 215 -6.87 13.82 14.70
CA VAL A 215 -7.76 12.98 15.51
C VAL A 215 -7.84 11.57 14.92
N LEU A 216 -7.98 11.44 13.61
CA LEU A 216 -8.02 10.17 12.93
C LEU A 216 -6.69 9.40 13.10
N VAL A 217 -5.56 10.06 12.86
CA VAL A 217 -4.23 9.46 13.02
C VAL A 217 -4.00 9.02 14.46
N TYR A 218 -4.36 9.85 15.44
CA TYR A 218 -4.29 9.49 16.86
C TYR A 218 -5.13 8.23 17.16
N TRP A 219 -6.36 8.17 16.66
CA TRP A 219 -7.24 7.02 16.86
C TRP A 219 -6.66 5.75 16.22
N ILE A 220 -6.14 5.83 14.98
CA ILE A 220 -5.48 4.71 14.30
C ILE A 220 -4.26 4.23 15.10
N VAL A 221 -3.36 5.15 15.49
CA VAL A 221 -2.16 4.84 16.27
C VAL A 221 -2.52 4.15 17.59
N ARG A 222 -3.53 4.67 18.29
CA ARG A 222 -4.04 4.06 19.53
C ARG A 222 -4.50 2.61 19.31
N ASN A 223 -5.23 2.33 18.21
CA ASN A 223 -5.66 0.97 17.88
C ASN A 223 -4.46 0.07 17.53
N VAL A 224 -3.52 0.54 16.72
CA VAL A 224 -2.30 -0.20 16.39
C VAL A 224 -1.47 -0.57 17.62
N ILE A 225 -1.38 0.33 18.60
CA ILE A 225 -0.65 0.05 19.86
C ILE A 225 -1.37 -1.02 20.69
N ARG A 226 -2.70 -1.02 20.69
CA ARG A 226 -3.52 -1.99 21.45
C ARG A 226 -3.62 -3.36 20.82
N CYS A 227 -3.42 -3.44 19.51
CA CYS A 227 -3.44 -4.70 18.75
C CYS A 227 -2.45 -5.74 19.29
N ASP A 228 -2.81 -7.00 19.22
CA ASP A 228 -1.84 -8.06 19.36
C ASP A 228 -0.81 -8.00 18.21
N ARG A 229 0.28 -8.76 18.34
CA ARG A 229 1.37 -8.72 17.35
C ARG A 229 0.91 -9.11 15.94
N ALA A 230 0.06 -10.11 15.82
CA ALA A 230 -0.40 -10.59 14.53
C ALA A 230 -1.37 -9.61 13.87
N GLN A 231 -2.32 -9.10 14.65
CA GLN A 231 -3.25 -8.05 14.20
C GLN A 231 -2.51 -6.79 13.76
N ARG A 232 -1.45 -6.41 14.49
CA ARG A 232 -0.60 -5.28 14.15
C ARG A 232 0.02 -5.41 12.75
N ALA A 233 0.48 -6.62 12.37
CA ALA A 233 0.99 -6.85 11.02
C ALA A 233 -0.09 -6.61 9.95
N ALA A 234 -1.32 -7.05 10.19
CA ALA A 234 -2.44 -6.83 9.26
C ALA A 234 -2.80 -5.35 9.13
N VAL A 235 -2.88 -4.64 10.26
CA VAL A 235 -3.22 -3.21 10.24
C VAL A 235 -2.12 -2.38 9.60
N LEU A 236 -0.84 -2.65 9.91
CA LEU A 236 0.28 -1.94 9.28
C LEU A 236 0.33 -2.18 7.77
N ALA A 237 0.00 -3.38 7.33
CA ALA A 237 -0.09 -3.71 5.90
C ALA A 237 -1.22 -2.92 5.21
N LEU A 238 -2.40 -2.84 5.85
CA LEU A 238 -3.53 -2.06 5.37
C LEU A 238 -3.19 -0.55 5.30
N LEU A 239 -2.54 -0.01 6.32
CA LEU A 239 -2.13 1.39 6.35
C LEU A 239 -1.09 1.70 5.27
N ALA A 240 -0.09 0.83 5.09
CA ALA A 240 0.93 1.00 4.06
C ALA A 240 0.33 1.01 2.64
N GLU A 241 -0.63 0.12 2.38
CA GLU A 241 -1.36 0.10 1.12
C GLU A 241 -2.17 1.38 0.91
N SER A 242 -2.82 1.89 1.96
CA SER A 242 -3.67 3.08 1.91
C SER A 242 -2.91 4.40 1.63
N PHE A 243 -1.59 4.41 1.76
CA PHE A 243 -0.76 5.51 1.23
C PHE A 243 -0.68 5.49 -0.30
N THR A 244 -0.92 4.35 -0.93
CA THR A 244 -0.80 4.18 -2.37
C THR A 244 -2.13 4.17 -3.11
N LEU A 245 -3.24 3.96 -2.40
CA LEU A 245 -4.60 3.92 -2.96
C LEU A 245 -5.59 4.59 -1.99
N MET A 246 -6.70 5.05 -2.56
CA MET A 246 -7.78 5.65 -1.79
C MET A 246 -8.79 4.58 -1.36
N ASN A 247 -8.57 4.00 -0.20
CA ASN A 247 -9.40 2.93 0.36
C ASN A 247 -10.15 3.31 1.63
N CYS A 248 -9.92 4.52 2.18
CA CYS A 248 -10.60 4.99 3.38
C CYS A 248 -12.14 5.13 3.20
N ARG A 249 -12.62 5.21 1.96
CA ARG A 249 -14.05 5.18 1.65
C ARG A 249 -14.66 3.77 1.64
N GLN A 250 -13.83 2.74 1.70
CA GLN A 250 -14.29 1.36 1.73
C GLN A 250 -14.61 0.91 3.16
N PRO A 251 -15.82 0.36 3.44
CA PRO A 251 -16.18 -0.07 4.79
C PRO A 251 -15.22 -1.09 5.40
N PHE A 252 -14.63 -1.94 4.57
CA PHE A 252 -13.66 -2.96 5.00
C PHE A 252 -12.38 -2.37 5.60
N PHE A 253 -11.97 -1.17 5.19
CA PHE A 253 -10.84 -0.46 5.79
C PHE A 253 -11.09 -0.20 7.28
N TRP A 254 -12.22 0.41 7.59
CA TRP A 254 -12.60 0.73 8.98
C TRP A 254 -12.89 -0.50 9.80
N PHE A 255 -13.56 -1.47 9.21
CA PHE A 255 -13.86 -2.75 9.86
C PHE A 255 -12.59 -3.45 10.36
N LEU A 256 -11.54 -3.53 9.53
CA LEU A 256 -10.25 -4.13 9.93
C LEU A 256 -9.57 -3.38 11.07
N ILE A 257 -9.58 -2.04 11.03
CA ILE A 257 -8.94 -1.22 12.08
C ILE A 257 -9.71 -1.38 13.40
N VAL A 258 -11.04 -1.39 13.35
CA VAL A 258 -11.87 -1.61 14.55
C VAL A 258 -11.69 -3.01 15.11
N MET A 259 -11.76 -4.04 14.26
CA MET A 259 -11.56 -5.42 14.68
C MET A 259 -10.21 -5.66 15.36
N ALA A 260 -9.18 -4.98 14.90
CA ALA A 260 -7.85 -5.10 15.46
C ALA A 260 -7.75 -4.45 16.86
N GLY A 261 -8.52 -3.39 17.12
CA GLY A 261 -8.52 -2.70 18.41
C GLY A 261 -9.38 -3.35 19.49
N MET A 262 -10.18 -4.38 19.14
CA MET A 262 -10.98 -5.21 20.05
C MET A 262 -10.16 -6.37 20.63
#